data_083788bab163749fe1d3eebc2b6e9491
#
_entry.id   083788bab163749fe1d3eebc2b6e9491
#
_cell.length_a   1.000
_cell.length_b   1.000
_cell.length_c   1.000
_cell.angle_alpha   90.00
_cell.angle_beta   90.00
_cell.angle_gamma   90.00
#
_symmetry.space_group_name_H-M   'P 1'
#
loop_
_entity.id
_entity.type
_entity.pdbx_description
1 polymer ?
#
loop_
_entity_poly.entity_id
_entity_poly.type
_entity_poly.pdbx_seq_one_letter_code
_entity_poly.pdbx_strand_id
1 'polypeptide(L)'
;MDISVVIPLFNEAESLPERFAWIERVMKENGFSYEVIFVNDGSTDGSWNVICELNKKSDHVKGIKFRRNYGKSPALYCGFEQAQGDVVITMDADMQDSPDEIPGLYRMIKEEGYDLVSGYKQKRYDPISKTLPTKLFNATARKISGIKNLHDFNCGLKAYRKAVVKNIEVYGEMHRYIPYLAKNAGFNKIGEKVVQHQARKYGASKFMGLNRFVNGYLDLLTLWFLSTFGKKPMHVFGFLGSIMFFIGFVAAFCIGADKLWCLANHIPQRLVTDSPYFYLALTMMIIGTQLFLTGFLGDLISRSSTNRNDYQIEETI
;
A
#
# COMPACT_ATOMS: atom_id res chain seq x y z
N MET A 1 27.38 5.30 -2.70
CA MET A 1 26.93 4.79 -1.38
C MET A 1 26.14 3.52 -1.65
N ASP A 2 26.50 2.42 -0.96
CA ASP A 2 25.90 1.12 -1.26
C ASP A 2 24.51 0.98 -0.66
N ILE A 3 24.34 1.33 0.63
CA ILE A 3 23.13 1.02 1.38
C ILE A 3 22.61 2.25 2.14
N SER A 4 21.30 2.50 2.06
CA SER A 4 20.54 3.34 2.97
C SER A 4 19.61 2.49 3.81
N VAL A 5 19.74 2.51 5.14
CA VAL A 5 18.82 1.82 6.05
C VAL A 5 17.82 2.84 6.59
N VAL A 6 16.53 2.65 6.28
CA VAL A 6 15.44 3.53 6.73
C VAL A 6 14.69 2.87 7.88
N ILE A 7 14.65 3.54 9.03
CA ILE A 7 14.05 3.02 10.27
C ILE A 7 12.98 3.99 10.77
N PRO A 8 11.70 3.77 10.45
CA PRO A 8 10.60 4.50 11.06
C PRO A 8 10.44 4.06 12.52
N LEU A 9 10.20 5.02 13.41
CA LEU A 9 10.08 4.75 14.84
C LEU A 9 9.06 5.66 15.53
N PHE A 10 8.47 5.13 16.60
CA PHE A 10 7.59 5.88 17.50
C PHE A 10 7.73 5.35 18.92
N ASN A 11 8.33 6.15 19.84
CA ASN A 11 8.60 5.79 21.24
C ASN A 11 9.42 4.48 21.36
N GLU A 12 10.64 4.52 20.86
CA GLU A 12 11.57 3.36 20.83
C GLU A 12 12.99 3.75 21.34
N ALA A 13 13.06 4.74 22.25
CA ALA A 13 14.35 5.28 22.74
C ALA A 13 15.34 4.20 23.22
N GLU A 14 14.86 3.16 23.89
CA GLU A 14 15.69 2.12 24.50
C GLU A 14 16.36 1.21 23.46
N SER A 15 15.71 0.98 22.31
CA SER A 15 16.19 0.06 21.28
C SER A 15 17.21 0.68 20.32
N LEU A 16 17.18 2.01 20.12
CA LEU A 16 17.94 2.69 19.07
C LEU A 16 19.46 2.53 19.18
N PRO A 17 20.10 2.65 20.38
CA PRO A 17 21.55 2.52 20.48
C PRO A 17 22.02 1.11 20.10
N GLU A 18 21.34 0.07 20.59
CA GLU A 18 21.65 -1.33 20.26
C GLU A 18 21.39 -1.63 18.79
N ARG A 19 20.27 -1.11 18.25
CA ARG A 19 19.93 -1.26 16.82
C ARG A 19 21.00 -0.66 15.92
N PHE A 20 21.46 0.56 16.22
CA PHE A 20 22.50 1.21 15.45
C PHE A 20 23.84 0.45 15.54
N ALA A 21 24.27 0.08 16.75
CA ALA A 21 25.50 -0.67 16.95
C ALA A 21 25.50 -2.01 16.18
N TRP A 22 24.37 -2.70 16.13
CA TRP A 22 24.24 -3.95 15.37
C TRP A 22 24.35 -3.70 13.86
N ILE A 23 23.64 -2.69 13.33
CA ILE A 23 23.75 -2.32 11.91
C ILE A 23 25.19 -1.92 11.58
N GLU A 24 25.81 -1.05 12.37
CA GLU A 24 27.17 -0.58 12.16
C GLU A 24 28.17 -1.75 12.09
N ARG A 25 28.04 -2.72 13.01
CA ARG A 25 28.85 -3.93 12.99
C ARG A 25 28.73 -4.67 11.66
N VAL A 26 27.50 -4.95 11.22
CA VAL A 26 27.24 -5.69 9.97
C VAL A 26 27.79 -4.94 8.76
N MET A 27 27.64 -3.61 8.72
CA MET A 27 28.14 -2.79 7.62
C MET A 27 29.67 -2.81 7.55
N LYS A 28 30.34 -2.68 8.71
CA LYS A 28 31.81 -2.73 8.79
C LYS A 28 32.37 -4.10 8.43
N GLU A 29 31.78 -5.19 8.91
CA GLU A 29 32.17 -6.56 8.60
C GLU A 29 32.12 -6.88 7.11
N ASN A 30 31.19 -6.25 6.38
CA ASN A 30 30.98 -6.48 4.94
C ASN A 30 31.57 -5.36 4.04
N GLY A 31 32.18 -4.32 4.63
CA GLY A 31 32.83 -3.25 3.88
C GLY A 31 31.85 -2.36 3.08
N PHE A 32 30.58 -2.26 3.50
CA PHE A 32 29.61 -1.41 2.83
C PHE A 32 29.76 0.06 3.19
N SER A 33 29.63 0.93 2.18
CA SER A 33 29.38 2.36 2.39
C SER A 33 27.89 2.56 2.67
N TYR A 34 27.53 3.18 3.81
CA TYR A 34 26.15 3.18 4.27
C TYR A 34 25.72 4.47 4.98
N GLU A 35 24.43 4.63 5.11
CA GLU A 35 23.76 5.59 5.98
C GLU A 35 22.59 4.92 6.71
N VAL A 36 22.26 5.41 7.89
CA VAL A 36 21.08 5.00 8.67
C VAL A 36 20.19 6.21 8.89
N ILE A 37 19.00 6.18 8.38
CA ILE A 37 18.03 7.27 8.43
C ILE A 37 16.92 6.90 9.42
N PHE A 38 17.00 7.46 10.62
CA PHE A 38 15.96 7.34 11.64
C PHE A 38 14.83 8.35 11.37
N VAL A 39 13.61 7.87 11.21
CA VAL A 39 12.46 8.74 11.02
C VAL A 39 11.55 8.66 12.25
N ASN A 40 11.66 9.67 13.09
CA ASN A 40 10.90 9.80 14.33
C ASN A 40 9.49 10.33 14.03
N ASP A 41 8.50 9.47 14.14
CA ASP A 41 7.09 9.75 13.85
C ASP A 41 6.40 10.41 15.06
N GLY A 42 6.93 11.54 15.49
CA GLY A 42 6.33 12.36 16.56
C GLY A 42 6.38 11.70 17.94
N SER A 43 7.47 10.99 18.29
CA SER A 43 7.66 10.37 19.61
C SER A 43 7.56 11.38 20.74
N THR A 44 7.01 10.93 21.86
CA THR A 44 6.85 11.70 23.10
C THR A 44 7.86 11.31 24.18
N ASP A 45 8.66 10.28 23.93
CA ASP A 45 9.77 9.82 24.79
C ASP A 45 11.12 10.46 24.40
N GLY A 46 12.22 9.92 24.92
CA GLY A 46 13.59 10.36 24.62
C GLY A 46 14.13 9.97 23.25
N SER A 47 13.34 9.35 22.35
CA SER A 47 13.82 8.82 21.07
C SER A 47 14.57 9.84 20.23
N TRP A 48 14.07 11.09 20.16
CA TRP A 48 14.74 12.13 19.38
C TRP A 48 16.09 12.52 19.94
N ASN A 49 16.21 12.62 21.27
CA ASN A 49 17.49 12.95 21.92
C ASN A 49 18.52 11.85 21.63
N VAL A 50 18.13 10.59 21.68
CA VAL A 50 19.00 9.46 21.34
C VAL A 50 19.46 9.54 19.89
N ILE A 51 18.58 9.86 18.93
CA ILE A 51 18.96 10.05 17.52
C ILE A 51 19.99 11.18 17.38
N CYS A 52 19.77 12.31 18.06
CA CYS A 52 20.73 13.44 18.05
C CYS A 52 22.10 13.05 18.63
N GLU A 53 22.12 12.24 19.68
CA GLU A 53 23.39 11.72 20.25
C GLU A 53 24.11 10.76 19.32
N LEU A 54 23.37 9.86 18.64
CA LEU A 54 23.93 8.96 17.64
C LEU A 54 24.48 9.72 16.43
N ASN A 55 23.78 10.73 15.96
CA ASN A 55 24.24 11.59 14.86
C ASN A 55 25.53 12.33 15.20
N LYS A 56 25.68 12.81 16.45
CA LYS A 56 26.96 13.42 16.91
C LYS A 56 28.13 12.44 16.98
N LYS A 57 27.84 11.15 17.16
CA LYS A 57 28.86 10.09 17.28
C LYS A 57 29.25 9.48 15.94
N SER A 58 28.40 9.58 14.93
CA SER A 58 28.59 8.91 13.63
C SER A 58 27.98 9.72 12.49
N ASP A 59 28.80 10.05 11.50
CA ASP A 59 28.37 10.72 10.26
C ASP A 59 27.46 9.84 9.40
N HIS A 60 27.34 8.56 9.71
CA HIS A 60 26.45 7.63 9.04
C HIS A 60 25.00 7.76 9.49
N VAL A 61 24.72 8.46 10.60
CA VAL A 61 23.38 8.60 11.16
C VAL A 61 22.72 9.89 10.68
N LYS A 62 21.53 9.78 10.17
CA LYS A 62 20.63 10.89 9.83
C LYS A 62 19.33 10.76 10.60
N GLY A 63 18.70 11.89 10.93
CA GLY A 63 17.44 11.93 11.67
C GLY A 63 16.43 12.84 11.00
N ILE A 64 15.18 12.38 10.92
CA ILE A 64 14.01 13.17 10.53
C ILE A 64 13.02 13.14 11.70
N LYS A 65 12.51 14.30 12.13
CA LYS A 65 11.52 14.39 13.22
C LYS A 65 10.23 14.99 12.73
N PHE A 66 9.14 14.28 12.91
CA PHE A 66 7.81 14.81 12.67
C PHE A 66 7.28 15.59 13.87
N ARG A 67 6.44 16.59 13.63
CA ARG A 67 5.80 17.39 14.68
C ARG A 67 4.75 16.61 15.48
N ARG A 68 4.14 15.59 14.88
CA ARG A 68 3.16 14.67 15.47
C ARG A 68 3.25 13.32 14.79
N ASN A 69 2.58 12.31 15.34
CA ASN A 69 2.44 11.02 14.69
C ASN A 69 1.57 11.12 13.44
N TYR A 70 2.14 10.73 12.29
CA TYR A 70 1.48 10.64 10.99
C TYR A 70 1.35 9.20 10.50
N GLY A 71 2.00 8.25 11.17
CA GLY A 71 2.01 6.85 10.81
C GLY A 71 3.23 6.39 10.02
N LYS A 72 3.35 5.06 9.88
CA LYS A 72 4.53 4.40 9.30
C LYS A 72 4.75 4.76 7.82
N SER A 73 3.69 4.92 7.04
CA SER A 73 3.81 5.20 5.59
C SER A 73 4.44 6.55 5.29
N PRO A 74 3.99 7.67 5.88
CA PRO A 74 4.68 8.97 5.74
C PRO A 74 6.13 8.94 6.23
N ALA A 75 6.41 8.20 7.32
CA ALA A 75 7.77 8.06 7.81
C ALA A 75 8.67 7.33 6.81
N LEU A 76 8.20 6.26 6.19
CA LEU A 76 8.92 5.56 5.13
C LEU A 76 9.10 6.47 3.91
N TYR A 77 8.07 7.19 3.48
CA TYR A 77 8.15 8.09 2.33
C TYR A 77 9.25 9.15 2.53
N CYS A 78 9.26 9.86 3.66
CA CYS A 78 10.30 10.84 3.94
C CYS A 78 11.71 10.21 4.03
N GLY A 79 11.81 8.99 4.59
CA GLY A 79 13.06 8.25 4.61
C GLY A 79 13.53 7.86 3.20
N PHE A 80 12.62 7.45 2.31
CA PHE A 80 12.92 7.13 0.91
C PHE A 80 13.37 8.35 0.12
N GLU A 81 12.76 9.51 0.37
CA GLU A 81 13.21 10.77 -0.26
C GLU A 81 14.65 11.14 0.14
N GLN A 82 15.04 10.92 1.38
CA GLN A 82 16.39 11.20 1.87
C GLN A 82 17.44 10.14 1.46
N ALA A 83 17.01 8.92 1.16
CA ALA A 83 17.90 7.80 0.88
C ALA A 83 18.78 8.04 -0.37
N GLN A 84 20.10 7.85 -0.22
CA GLN A 84 21.11 8.06 -1.27
C GLN A 84 21.74 6.75 -1.76
N GLY A 85 21.64 5.67 -0.98
CA GLY A 85 22.21 4.37 -1.30
C GLY A 85 21.57 3.74 -2.53
N ASP A 86 22.34 2.95 -3.28
CA ASP A 86 21.85 2.19 -4.43
C ASP A 86 20.83 1.15 -4.04
N VAL A 87 20.97 0.57 -2.84
CA VAL A 87 20.02 -0.33 -2.21
C VAL A 87 19.46 0.35 -0.97
N VAL A 88 18.14 0.45 -0.90
CA VAL A 88 17.45 0.98 0.28
C VAL A 88 16.86 -0.19 1.06
N ILE A 89 17.09 -0.24 2.37
CA ILE A 89 16.59 -1.30 3.24
C ILE A 89 15.73 -0.69 4.32
N THR A 90 14.50 -1.19 4.48
CA THR A 90 13.63 -0.80 5.59
C THR A 90 13.74 -1.81 6.72
N MET A 91 13.74 -1.35 7.96
CA MET A 91 13.72 -2.17 9.17
C MET A 91 12.87 -1.53 10.25
N ASP A 92 12.24 -2.36 11.11
CA ASP A 92 11.54 -1.87 12.28
C ASP A 92 12.53 -1.61 13.45
N ALA A 93 12.26 -0.60 14.28
CA ALA A 93 13.13 -0.22 15.40
C ALA A 93 13.10 -1.22 16.58
N ASP A 94 12.11 -2.12 16.63
CA ASP A 94 11.75 -2.97 17.77
C ASP A 94 12.64 -4.21 18.01
N MET A 95 13.79 -4.29 17.35
CA MET A 95 14.76 -5.38 17.45
C MET A 95 14.30 -6.77 16.99
N GLN A 96 13.12 -6.88 16.35
CA GLN A 96 12.61 -8.17 15.87
C GLN A 96 13.25 -8.65 14.57
N ASP A 97 13.69 -7.74 13.71
CA ASP A 97 14.36 -8.05 12.45
C ASP A 97 15.88 -8.01 12.63
N SER A 98 16.59 -9.03 12.12
CA SER A 98 18.05 -9.13 12.25
C SER A 98 18.77 -8.32 11.15
N PRO A 99 19.65 -7.37 11.50
CA PRO A 99 20.57 -6.72 10.55
C PRO A 99 21.52 -7.67 9.82
N ASP A 100 21.79 -8.86 10.36
CA ASP A 100 22.65 -9.87 9.71
C ASP A 100 22.05 -10.37 8.39
N GLU A 101 20.78 -10.10 8.12
CA GLU A 101 20.13 -10.39 6.85
C GLU A 101 20.46 -9.39 5.71
N ILE A 102 21.02 -8.22 6.06
CA ILE A 102 21.33 -7.12 5.13
C ILE A 102 22.25 -7.58 3.98
N PRO A 103 23.37 -8.28 4.22
CA PRO A 103 24.25 -8.69 3.11
C PRO A 103 23.57 -9.61 2.09
N GLY A 104 22.73 -10.52 2.58
CA GLY A 104 21.96 -11.41 1.71
C GLY A 104 20.91 -10.66 0.87
N LEU A 105 20.21 -9.70 1.48
CA LEU A 105 19.25 -8.85 0.78
C LEU A 105 19.92 -7.94 -0.27
N TYR A 106 21.08 -7.36 0.11
CA TYR A 106 21.89 -6.54 -0.82
C TYR A 106 22.32 -7.34 -2.05
N ARG A 107 22.81 -8.57 -1.86
CA ARG A 107 23.20 -9.47 -2.96
C ARG A 107 22.04 -9.74 -3.91
N MET A 108 20.88 -10.05 -3.40
CA MET A 108 19.69 -10.29 -4.22
C MET A 108 19.34 -9.08 -5.10
N ILE A 109 19.45 -7.85 -4.56
CA ILE A 109 19.19 -6.63 -5.35
C ILE A 109 20.31 -6.38 -6.38
N LYS A 110 21.59 -6.42 -5.96
CA LYS A 110 22.72 -5.99 -6.80
C LYS A 110 23.17 -7.06 -7.78
N GLU A 111 23.29 -8.32 -7.34
CA GLU A 111 23.86 -9.41 -8.15
C GLU A 111 22.78 -10.20 -8.87
N GLU A 112 21.66 -10.50 -8.21
CA GLU A 112 20.57 -11.25 -8.81
C GLU A 112 19.56 -10.34 -9.53
N GLY A 113 19.69 -9.00 -9.40
CA GLY A 113 18.92 -7.99 -10.13
C GLY A 113 17.45 -7.90 -9.74
N TYR A 114 17.08 -8.22 -8.50
CA TYR A 114 15.73 -7.97 -8.00
C TYR A 114 15.46 -6.46 -7.87
N ASP A 115 14.23 -6.06 -8.15
CA ASP A 115 13.76 -4.69 -7.90
C ASP A 115 13.40 -4.49 -6.43
N LEU A 116 12.77 -5.52 -5.84
CA LEU A 116 12.35 -5.54 -4.45
C LEU A 116 12.47 -6.96 -3.89
N VAL A 117 12.99 -7.07 -2.66
CA VAL A 117 13.02 -8.32 -1.89
C VAL A 117 12.36 -8.09 -0.54
N SER A 118 11.34 -8.87 -0.21
CA SER A 118 10.68 -8.85 1.10
C SER A 118 11.22 -9.95 2.00
N GLY A 119 11.39 -9.67 3.27
CA GLY A 119 11.64 -10.73 4.24
C GLY A 119 10.41 -11.62 4.42
N TYR A 120 10.64 -12.90 4.67
CA TYR A 120 9.60 -13.87 5.03
C TYR A 120 9.90 -14.49 6.39
N LYS A 121 9.03 -14.19 7.35
CA LYS A 121 9.11 -14.72 8.72
C LYS A 121 8.45 -16.10 8.77
N GLN A 122 9.20 -17.15 8.42
CA GLN A 122 8.69 -18.52 8.35
C GLN A 122 8.26 -19.04 9.72
N LYS A 123 9.04 -18.77 10.76
CA LYS A 123 8.66 -19.06 12.16
C LYS A 123 8.23 -17.75 12.82
N ARG A 124 6.98 -17.67 13.21
CA ARG A 124 6.43 -16.53 13.94
C ARG A 124 6.16 -16.93 15.39
N TYR A 125 6.60 -16.08 16.30
CA TYR A 125 6.32 -16.22 17.74
C TYR A 125 5.02 -15.49 18.15
N ASP A 126 4.20 -15.09 17.16
CA ASP A 126 2.93 -14.39 17.39
C ASP A 126 1.81 -15.33 17.80
N PRO A 127 0.85 -14.90 18.66
CA PRO A 127 -0.33 -15.68 19.04
C PRO A 127 -1.22 -16.04 17.83
N ILE A 128 -1.92 -17.17 17.93
CA ILE A 128 -2.80 -17.72 16.87
C ILE A 128 -3.86 -16.71 16.42
N SER A 129 -4.38 -15.89 17.34
CA SER A 129 -5.34 -14.82 17.05
C SER A 129 -4.84 -13.77 16.05
N LYS A 130 -3.52 -13.60 15.90
CA LYS A 130 -2.89 -12.69 14.91
C LYS A 130 -2.50 -13.40 13.62
N THR A 131 -2.22 -14.70 13.66
CA THR A 131 -1.72 -15.44 12.50
C THR A 131 -2.82 -15.76 11.49
N LEU A 132 -4.04 -16.10 11.92
CA LEU A 132 -5.14 -16.45 11.02
C LEU A 132 -5.62 -15.25 10.17
N PRO A 133 -5.90 -14.07 10.75
CA PRO A 133 -6.21 -12.88 9.95
C PRO A 133 -5.09 -12.48 8.98
N THR A 134 -3.82 -12.62 9.39
CA THR A 134 -2.66 -12.32 8.54
C THR A 134 -2.56 -13.28 7.35
N LYS A 135 -2.85 -14.57 7.53
CA LYS A 135 -2.86 -15.55 6.42
C LYS A 135 -3.95 -15.22 5.38
N LEU A 136 -5.16 -14.90 5.84
CA LEU A 136 -6.26 -14.50 4.96
C LEU A 136 -5.92 -13.22 4.19
N PHE A 137 -5.39 -12.22 4.89
CA PHE A 137 -4.92 -10.97 4.29
C PHE A 137 -3.86 -11.22 3.22
N ASN A 138 -2.81 -11.99 3.52
CA ASN A 138 -1.74 -12.29 2.56
C ASN A 138 -2.26 -13.09 1.35
N ALA A 139 -3.22 -14.00 1.53
CA ALA A 139 -3.83 -14.74 0.43
C ALA A 139 -4.62 -13.81 -0.51
N THR A 140 -5.40 -12.89 0.06
CA THR A 140 -6.16 -11.88 -0.70
C THR A 140 -5.21 -10.90 -1.41
N ALA A 141 -4.19 -10.41 -0.70
CA ALA A 141 -3.17 -9.52 -1.27
C ALA A 141 -2.42 -10.17 -2.45
N ARG A 142 -2.06 -11.46 -2.36
CA ARG A 142 -1.46 -12.21 -3.48
C ARG A 142 -2.38 -12.28 -4.69
N LYS A 143 -3.66 -12.59 -4.46
CA LYS A 143 -4.64 -12.71 -5.55
C LYS A 143 -4.85 -11.38 -6.26
N ILE A 144 -4.98 -10.30 -5.51
CA ILE A 144 -5.22 -8.95 -6.04
C ILE A 144 -3.97 -8.38 -6.71
N SER A 145 -2.80 -8.49 -6.07
CA SER A 145 -1.54 -7.98 -6.61
C SER A 145 -1.00 -8.81 -7.76
N GLY A 146 -1.41 -10.09 -7.88
CA GLY A 146 -0.84 -11.03 -8.82
C GLY A 146 0.66 -11.34 -8.57
N ILE A 147 1.17 -11.05 -7.35
CA ILE A 147 2.54 -11.39 -6.95
C ILE A 147 2.51 -12.76 -6.27
N LYS A 148 2.76 -13.81 -7.05
CA LYS A 148 2.60 -15.20 -6.60
C LYS A 148 3.65 -15.64 -5.58
N ASN A 149 4.86 -15.07 -5.66
CA ASN A 149 6.05 -15.51 -4.93
C ASN A 149 6.22 -14.80 -3.57
N LEU A 150 5.23 -14.04 -3.09
CA LEU A 150 5.31 -13.31 -1.84
C LEU A 150 4.34 -13.89 -0.82
N HIS A 151 4.87 -14.42 0.28
CA HIS A 151 4.09 -15.03 1.36
C HIS A 151 3.78 -14.03 2.49
N ASP A 152 4.65 -13.03 2.69
CA ASP A 152 4.50 -12.04 3.77
C ASP A 152 4.60 -10.59 3.26
N PHE A 153 3.47 -9.95 3.03
CA PHE A 153 3.39 -8.53 2.66
C PHE A 153 3.71 -7.61 3.85
N ASN A 154 3.52 -8.07 5.08
CA ASN A 154 3.63 -7.26 6.30
C ASN A 154 5.04 -7.23 6.92
N CYS A 155 6.02 -7.96 6.37
CA CYS A 155 7.37 -7.93 6.90
C CYS A 155 7.95 -6.50 6.82
N GLY A 156 8.49 -5.98 7.93
CA GLY A 156 9.14 -4.66 7.99
C GLY A 156 10.47 -4.63 7.27
N LEU A 157 11.19 -5.77 7.29
CA LEU A 157 12.47 -5.92 6.63
C LEU A 157 12.27 -6.15 5.12
N LYS A 158 12.63 -5.16 4.33
CA LYS A 158 12.60 -5.23 2.87
C LYS A 158 13.79 -4.49 2.29
N ALA A 159 14.28 -4.96 1.15
CA ALA A 159 15.30 -4.29 0.35
C ALA A 159 14.73 -3.87 -1.00
N TYR A 160 15.16 -2.73 -1.48
CA TYR A 160 14.69 -2.09 -2.70
C TYR A 160 15.86 -1.59 -3.52
N ARG A 161 15.79 -1.67 -4.83
CA ARG A 161 16.60 -0.84 -5.71
C ARG A 161 16.22 0.63 -5.49
N LYS A 162 17.17 1.55 -5.49
CA LYS A 162 16.92 3.00 -5.33
C LYS A 162 15.82 3.52 -6.25
N ALA A 163 15.80 3.07 -7.51
CA ALA A 163 14.78 3.45 -8.48
C ALA A 163 13.36 3.13 -7.99
N VAL A 164 13.14 2.01 -7.29
CA VAL A 164 11.82 1.64 -6.76
C VAL A 164 11.32 2.69 -5.79
N VAL A 165 12.12 3.00 -4.74
CA VAL A 165 11.68 3.91 -3.67
C VAL A 165 11.52 5.36 -4.15
N LYS A 166 12.24 5.75 -5.21
CA LYS A 166 12.12 7.08 -5.82
C LYS A 166 10.92 7.23 -6.76
N ASN A 167 10.29 6.12 -7.13
CA ASN A 167 9.20 6.10 -8.11
C ASN A 167 7.88 5.57 -7.54
N ILE A 168 7.80 5.36 -6.23
CA ILE A 168 6.56 4.99 -5.54
C ILE A 168 6.19 6.04 -4.50
N GLU A 169 4.91 6.33 -4.39
CA GLU A 169 4.37 7.17 -3.33
C GLU A 169 3.73 6.29 -2.26
N VAL A 170 4.17 6.46 -1.01
CA VAL A 170 3.69 5.65 0.14
C VAL A 170 2.94 6.55 1.10
N TYR A 171 1.62 6.46 1.13
CA TYR A 171 0.75 7.27 1.99
C TYR A 171 -0.27 6.40 2.75
N GLY A 172 -1.01 6.97 3.70
CA GLY A 172 -2.01 6.25 4.50
C GLY A 172 -1.44 5.01 5.18
N GLU A 173 -2.05 3.85 4.99
CA GLU A 173 -1.57 2.56 5.50
C GLU A 173 -0.84 1.71 4.44
N MET A 174 -0.37 2.33 3.34
CA MET A 174 0.17 1.64 2.17
C MET A 174 1.55 1.01 2.37
N HIS A 175 2.20 1.21 3.52
CA HIS A 175 3.49 0.57 3.83
C HIS A 175 3.47 -0.97 3.68
N ARG A 176 2.32 -1.60 3.82
CA ARG A 176 2.13 -3.05 3.62
C ARG A 176 2.09 -3.45 2.16
N TYR A 177 1.71 -2.52 1.30
CA TYR A 177 1.46 -2.74 -0.13
C TYR A 177 2.58 -2.21 -1.02
N ILE A 178 3.74 -1.84 -0.45
CA ILE A 178 4.89 -1.38 -1.24
C ILE A 178 5.24 -2.34 -2.37
N PRO A 179 5.23 -3.70 -2.20
CA PRO A 179 5.45 -4.60 -3.33
C PRO A 179 4.44 -4.44 -4.46
N TYR A 180 3.18 -4.16 -4.11
CA TYR A 180 2.13 -3.92 -5.10
C TYR A 180 2.30 -2.56 -5.80
N LEU A 181 2.66 -1.51 -5.04
CA LEU A 181 2.98 -0.19 -5.61
C LEU A 181 4.16 -0.28 -6.57
N ALA A 182 5.23 -1.00 -6.19
CA ALA A 182 6.39 -1.25 -7.03
C ALA A 182 6.00 -1.95 -8.35
N LYS A 183 5.18 -3.00 -8.27
CA LYS A 183 4.68 -3.71 -9.45
C LYS A 183 3.88 -2.81 -10.38
N ASN A 184 3.00 -1.96 -9.83
CA ASN A 184 2.21 -1.01 -10.61
C ASN A 184 3.06 0.10 -11.25
N ALA A 185 4.20 0.42 -10.65
CA ALA A 185 5.19 1.34 -11.21
C ALA A 185 6.11 0.66 -12.26
N GLY A 186 5.88 -0.64 -12.59
CA GLY A 186 6.63 -1.37 -13.62
C GLY A 186 7.76 -2.26 -13.10
N PHE A 187 8.06 -2.23 -11.79
CA PHE A 187 9.10 -3.06 -11.17
C PHE A 187 8.58 -4.47 -10.90
N ASN A 188 8.89 -5.41 -11.79
CA ASN A 188 8.26 -6.73 -11.81
C ASN A 188 9.07 -7.83 -11.13
N LYS A 189 10.40 -7.64 -10.94
CA LYS A 189 11.26 -8.66 -10.36
C LYS A 189 11.23 -8.56 -8.82
N ILE A 190 10.14 -9.05 -8.24
CA ILE A 190 9.89 -9.05 -6.79
C ILE A 190 10.19 -10.44 -6.23
N GLY A 191 11.06 -10.49 -5.21
CA GLY A 191 11.47 -11.70 -4.54
C GLY A 191 11.16 -11.72 -3.05
N GLU A 192 11.41 -12.87 -2.44
CA GLU A 192 11.26 -13.10 -1.01
C GLU A 192 12.47 -13.84 -0.46
N LYS A 193 12.93 -13.47 0.73
CA LYS A 193 14.01 -14.13 1.45
C LYS A 193 13.51 -14.57 2.83
N VAL A 194 13.71 -15.84 3.17
CA VAL A 194 13.46 -16.29 4.55
C VAL A 194 14.43 -15.56 5.48
N VAL A 195 13.89 -14.90 6.50
CA VAL A 195 14.65 -14.10 7.45
C VAL A 195 14.40 -14.57 8.88
N GLN A 196 15.43 -14.39 9.73
CA GLN A 196 15.30 -14.70 11.14
C GLN A 196 14.46 -13.63 11.83
N HIS A 197 13.49 -14.09 12.63
CA HIS A 197 12.64 -13.25 13.45
C HIS A 197 12.93 -13.52 14.92
N GLN A 198 13.19 -12.46 15.68
CA GLN A 198 13.45 -12.55 17.11
C GLN A 198 12.24 -12.11 17.93
N ALA A 199 12.16 -12.57 19.17
CA ALA A 199 11.19 -12.04 20.10
C ALA A 199 11.50 -10.58 20.40
N ARG A 200 10.47 -9.75 20.58
CA ARG A 200 10.63 -8.32 20.93
C ARG A 200 11.38 -8.22 22.27
N LYS A 201 12.44 -7.43 22.30
CA LYS A 201 13.28 -7.24 23.49
C LYS A 201 12.79 -6.06 24.35
N TYR A 202 12.31 -4.99 23.72
CA TYR A 202 11.89 -3.75 24.38
C TYR A 202 10.45 -3.39 24.06
N GLY A 203 9.77 -2.73 25.03
CA GLY A 203 8.44 -2.17 24.86
C GLY A 203 7.31 -3.18 24.65
N ALA A 204 6.08 -2.67 24.48
CA ALA A 204 4.88 -3.45 24.18
C ALA A 204 4.37 -3.18 22.76
N SER A 205 3.69 -4.15 22.15
CA SER A 205 3.08 -3.97 20.84
C SER A 205 1.99 -2.89 20.88
N LYS A 206 2.22 -1.76 20.23
CA LYS A 206 1.31 -0.60 20.17
C LYS A 206 0.13 -0.79 19.21
N PHE A 207 0.13 -1.88 18.47
CA PHE A 207 -0.84 -2.16 17.42
C PHE A 207 -1.71 -3.38 17.78
N MET A 208 -2.83 -3.14 18.46
CA MET A 208 -3.86 -4.17 18.71
C MET A 208 -5.23 -3.67 18.24
N GLY A 209 -6.04 -4.55 17.62
CA GLY A 209 -7.45 -4.33 17.36
C GLY A 209 -7.95 -4.80 15.99
N LEU A 210 -9.26 -5.13 15.93
CA LEU A 210 -10.02 -5.49 14.73
C LEU A 210 -9.98 -4.38 13.66
N ASN A 211 -9.93 -3.10 14.09
CA ASN A 211 -9.86 -1.94 13.20
C ASN A 211 -8.67 -1.99 12.23
N ARG A 212 -7.54 -2.55 12.67
CA ARG A 212 -6.36 -2.71 11.80
C ARG A 212 -6.60 -3.67 10.64
N PHE A 213 -7.39 -4.72 10.87
CA PHE A 213 -7.72 -5.69 9.83
C PHE A 213 -8.70 -5.09 8.81
N VAL A 214 -9.74 -4.42 9.30
CA VAL A 214 -10.75 -3.76 8.47
C VAL A 214 -10.09 -2.66 7.62
N ASN A 215 -9.29 -1.79 8.23
CA ASN A 215 -8.58 -0.73 7.50
C ASN A 215 -7.62 -1.32 6.44
N GLY A 216 -6.85 -2.35 6.81
CA GLY A 216 -5.96 -3.01 5.84
C GLY A 216 -6.71 -3.64 4.66
N TYR A 217 -7.91 -4.18 4.88
CA TYR A 217 -8.72 -4.74 3.81
C TYR A 217 -9.32 -3.65 2.91
N LEU A 218 -9.80 -2.54 3.50
CA LEU A 218 -10.31 -1.38 2.75
C LEU A 218 -9.21 -0.72 1.92
N ASP A 219 -8.00 -0.59 2.47
CA ASP A 219 -6.85 -0.06 1.74
C ASP A 219 -6.47 -0.93 0.55
N LEU A 220 -6.53 -2.26 0.72
CA LEU A 220 -6.28 -3.21 -0.36
C LEU A 220 -7.32 -3.07 -1.49
N LEU A 221 -8.59 -2.93 -1.13
CA LEU A 221 -9.68 -2.71 -2.08
C LEU A 221 -9.50 -1.39 -2.82
N THR A 222 -9.14 -0.34 -2.10
CA THR A 222 -8.88 1.00 -2.66
C THR A 222 -7.70 0.95 -3.63
N LEU A 223 -6.61 0.30 -3.26
CA LEU A 223 -5.44 0.14 -4.14
C LEU A 223 -5.77 -0.65 -5.40
N TRP A 224 -6.47 -1.77 -5.26
CA TRP A 224 -6.92 -2.55 -6.40
C TRP A 224 -7.80 -1.73 -7.34
N PHE A 225 -8.74 -0.99 -6.76
CA PHE A 225 -9.64 -0.13 -7.52
C PHE A 225 -8.87 0.97 -8.26
N LEU A 226 -8.02 1.73 -7.56
CA LEU A 226 -7.24 2.82 -8.13
C LEU A 226 -6.25 2.33 -9.19
N SER A 227 -5.58 1.20 -8.97
CA SER A 227 -4.63 0.67 -9.94
C SER A 227 -5.30 0.14 -11.20
N THR A 228 -6.51 -0.44 -11.06
CA THR A 228 -7.24 -1.03 -12.19
C THR A 228 -8.02 0.03 -12.96
N PHE A 229 -8.63 0.98 -12.27
CA PHE A 229 -9.61 1.90 -12.83
C PHE A 229 -9.25 3.38 -12.68
N GLY A 230 -8.27 3.73 -11.84
CA GLY A 230 -7.95 5.12 -11.51
C GLY A 230 -7.53 5.96 -12.72
N LYS A 231 -6.94 5.34 -13.74
CA LYS A 231 -6.56 6.05 -15.00
C LYS A 231 -7.71 6.17 -16.01
N LYS A 232 -8.79 5.39 -15.85
CA LYS A 232 -9.94 5.35 -16.80
C LYS A 232 -11.26 5.10 -16.08
N PRO A 233 -11.67 5.93 -15.12
CA PRO A 233 -12.89 5.72 -14.35
C PRO A 233 -14.16 5.70 -15.21
N MET A 234 -14.19 6.48 -16.29
CA MET A 234 -15.30 6.50 -17.23
C MET A 234 -15.56 5.16 -17.90
N HIS A 235 -14.53 4.36 -18.18
CA HIS A 235 -14.72 3.04 -18.80
C HIS A 235 -15.50 2.06 -17.91
N VAL A 236 -15.40 2.18 -16.60
CA VAL A 236 -16.11 1.29 -15.66
C VAL A 236 -17.45 1.85 -15.26
N PHE A 237 -17.45 3.02 -14.66
CA PHE A 237 -18.68 3.62 -14.15
C PHE A 237 -19.62 4.07 -15.27
N GLY A 238 -19.05 4.65 -16.34
CA GLY A 238 -19.83 5.06 -17.50
C GLY A 238 -20.46 3.88 -18.24
N PHE A 239 -19.69 2.79 -18.44
CA PHE A 239 -20.21 1.58 -19.07
C PHE A 239 -21.30 0.90 -18.23
N LEU A 240 -21.03 0.66 -16.95
CA LEU A 240 -22.01 0.05 -16.05
C LEU A 240 -23.24 0.93 -15.88
N GLY A 241 -23.05 2.25 -15.74
CA GLY A 241 -24.14 3.22 -15.64
C GLY A 241 -25.01 3.25 -16.90
N SER A 242 -24.40 3.21 -18.09
CA SER A 242 -25.13 3.15 -19.35
C SER A 242 -25.97 1.87 -19.47
N ILE A 243 -25.40 0.71 -19.15
CA ILE A 243 -26.13 -0.57 -19.18
C ILE A 243 -27.33 -0.53 -18.23
N MET A 244 -27.12 -0.10 -16.98
CA MET A 244 -28.23 -0.01 -16.00
C MET A 244 -29.31 0.96 -16.45
N PHE A 245 -28.91 2.12 -16.99
CA PHE A 245 -29.85 3.09 -17.51
C PHE A 245 -30.70 2.49 -18.66
N PHE A 246 -30.05 1.85 -19.64
CA PHE A 246 -30.76 1.26 -20.78
C PHE A 246 -31.69 0.12 -20.39
N ILE A 247 -31.28 -0.76 -19.46
CA ILE A 247 -32.16 -1.84 -18.96
C ILE A 247 -33.37 -1.23 -18.27
N GLY A 248 -33.19 -0.25 -17.40
CA GLY A 248 -34.28 0.45 -16.73
C GLY A 248 -35.19 1.18 -17.72
N PHE A 249 -34.61 1.84 -18.72
CA PHE A 249 -35.36 2.55 -19.77
C PHE A 249 -36.24 1.59 -20.61
N VAL A 250 -35.64 0.48 -21.07
CA VAL A 250 -36.38 -0.53 -21.84
C VAL A 250 -37.51 -1.14 -21.01
N ALA A 251 -37.23 -1.47 -19.73
CA ALA A 251 -38.28 -2.01 -18.85
C ALA A 251 -39.42 -0.99 -18.62
N ALA A 252 -39.09 0.27 -18.34
CA ALA A 252 -40.11 1.32 -18.21
C ALA A 252 -40.90 1.57 -19.50
N PHE A 253 -40.19 1.56 -20.63
CA PHE A 253 -40.82 1.69 -21.96
C PHE A 253 -41.78 0.56 -22.25
N CYS A 254 -41.40 -0.71 -21.99
CA CYS A 254 -42.27 -1.87 -22.19
C CYS A 254 -43.56 -1.78 -21.32
N ILE A 255 -43.39 -1.41 -20.03
CA ILE A 255 -44.52 -1.24 -19.11
C ILE A 255 -45.44 -0.10 -19.60
N GLY A 256 -44.89 1.00 -20.07
CA GLY A 256 -45.65 2.12 -20.62
C GLY A 256 -46.37 1.77 -21.93
N ALA A 257 -45.67 1.08 -22.85
CA ALA A 257 -46.24 0.64 -24.12
C ALA A 257 -47.39 -0.36 -23.91
N ASP A 258 -47.21 -1.34 -23.02
CA ASP A 258 -48.30 -2.29 -22.67
C ASP A 258 -49.49 -1.56 -22.07
N LYS A 259 -49.30 -0.58 -21.22
CA LYS A 259 -50.37 0.25 -20.66
C LYS A 259 -51.12 1.02 -21.74
N LEU A 260 -50.40 1.64 -22.69
CA LEU A 260 -51.00 2.39 -23.79
C LEU A 260 -51.79 1.47 -24.72
N TRP A 261 -51.27 0.28 -25.00
CA TRP A 261 -51.95 -0.72 -25.81
C TRP A 261 -53.25 -1.20 -25.16
N CYS A 262 -53.22 -1.52 -23.85
CA CYS A 262 -54.40 -1.90 -23.10
C CYS A 262 -55.47 -0.77 -23.07
N LEU A 263 -55.01 0.48 -22.90
CA LEU A 263 -55.90 1.64 -22.92
C LEU A 263 -56.59 1.82 -24.28
N ALA A 264 -55.83 1.68 -25.38
CA ALA A 264 -56.34 1.78 -26.74
C ALA A 264 -57.38 0.69 -27.07
N ASN A 265 -57.27 -0.50 -26.47
CA ASN A 265 -58.17 -1.62 -26.65
C ASN A 265 -59.26 -1.72 -25.56
N HIS A 266 -59.41 -0.70 -24.71
CA HIS A 266 -60.41 -0.65 -23.62
C HIS A 266 -60.27 -1.82 -22.61
N ILE A 267 -59.05 -2.39 -22.44
CA ILE A 267 -58.79 -3.47 -21.51
C ILE A 267 -58.52 -2.87 -20.13
N PRO A 268 -59.27 -3.25 -19.07
CA PRO A 268 -59.02 -2.74 -17.73
C PRO A 268 -57.69 -3.25 -17.20
N GLN A 269 -56.78 -2.34 -16.82
CA GLN A 269 -55.47 -2.66 -16.29
C GLN A 269 -55.13 -1.76 -15.12
N ARG A 270 -54.31 -2.27 -14.15
CA ARG A 270 -53.82 -1.51 -12.98
C ARG A 270 -53.01 -0.29 -13.41
N LEU A 271 -52.87 0.69 -12.53
CA LEU A 271 -52.00 1.85 -12.78
C LEU A 271 -50.55 1.39 -12.94
N VAL A 272 -49.77 2.09 -13.76
CA VAL A 272 -48.35 1.83 -13.93
C VAL A 272 -47.61 1.97 -12.58
N THR A 273 -48.07 2.90 -11.77
CA THR A 273 -47.55 3.16 -10.40
C THR A 273 -47.86 2.04 -9.42
N ASP A 274 -48.78 1.13 -9.68
CA ASP A 274 -49.08 -0.02 -8.84
C ASP A 274 -48.15 -1.21 -9.14
N SER A 275 -47.31 -1.10 -10.17
CA SER A 275 -46.37 -2.13 -10.57
C SER A 275 -45.02 -1.98 -9.83
N PRO A 276 -44.57 -2.96 -9.04
CA PRO A 276 -43.24 -2.94 -8.42
C PRO A 276 -42.11 -2.84 -9.47
N TYR A 277 -42.33 -3.41 -10.66
CA TYR A 277 -41.33 -3.39 -11.75
C TYR A 277 -41.11 -2.00 -12.31
N PHE A 278 -42.11 -1.12 -12.27
CA PHE A 278 -41.93 0.29 -12.65
C PHE A 278 -40.95 1.01 -11.74
N TYR A 279 -41.05 0.81 -10.42
CA TYR A 279 -40.14 1.41 -9.46
C TYR A 279 -38.71 0.84 -9.57
N LEU A 280 -38.59 -0.47 -9.84
CA LEU A 280 -37.31 -1.08 -10.13
C LEU A 280 -36.66 -0.47 -11.38
N ALA A 281 -37.40 -0.32 -12.45
CA ALA A 281 -36.94 0.31 -13.69
C ALA A 281 -36.48 1.76 -13.45
N LEU A 282 -37.27 2.56 -12.73
CA LEU A 282 -36.96 3.93 -12.38
C LEU A 282 -35.68 4.01 -11.52
N THR A 283 -35.58 3.15 -10.52
CA THR A 283 -34.38 3.06 -9.65
C THR A 283 -33.14 2.72 -10.47
N MET A 284 -33.22 1.77 -11.40
CA MET A 284 -32.08 1.42 -12.27
C MET A 284 -31.69 2.59 -13.18
N MET A 285 -32.63 3.37 -13.72
CA MET A 285 -32.30 4.57 -14.49
C MET A 285 -31.61 5.63 -13.64
N ILE A 286 -32.08 5.88 -12.42
CA ILE A 286 -31.49 6.87 -11.51
C ILE A 286 -30.07 6.44 -11.13
N ILE A 287 -29.88 5.20 -10.67
CA ILE A 287 -28.55 4.68 -10.30
C ILE A 287 -27.62 4.67 -11.52
N GLY A 288 -28.13 4.26 -12.69
CA GLY A 288 -27.37 4.28 -13.94
C GLY A 288 -26.84 5.67 -14.30
N THR A 289 -27.72 6.69 -14.20
CA THR A 289 -27.32 8.08 -14.41
C THR A 289 -26.28 8.55 -13.38
N GLN A 290 -26.46 8.19 -12.10
CA GLN A 290 -25.50 8.55 -11.04
C GLN A 290 -24.13 7.92 -11.27
N LEU A 291 -24.08 6.65 -11.65
CA LEU A 291 -22.83 5.96 -11.99
C LEU A 291 -22.14 6.60 -13.20
N PHE A 292 -22.89 6.93 -14.24
CA PHE A 292 -22.34 7.61 -15.41
C PHE A 292 -21.72 8.96 -15.05
N LEU A 293 -22.42 9.79 -14.28
CA LEU A 293 -21.92 11.07 -13.81
C LEU A 293 -20.70 10.90 -12.90
N THR A 294 -20.67 9.89 -12.04
CA THR A 294 -19.52 9.55 -11.20
C THR A 294 -18.31 9.20 -12.06
N GLY A 295 -18.49 8.42 -13.11
CA GLY A 295 -17.42 8.11 -14.07
C GLY A 295 -16.86 9.34 -14.77
N PHE A 296 -17.74 10.24 -15.20
CA PHE A 296 -17.39 11.50 -15.84
C PHE A 296 -16.61 12.44 -14.88
N LEU A 297 -17.10 12.59 -13.64
CA LEU A 297 -16.39 13.37 -12.61
C LEU A 297 -15.02 12.77 -12.28
N GLY A 298 -14.92 11.45 -12.16
CA GLY A 298 -13.64 10.77 -11.95
C GLY A 298 -12.66 11.02 -13.09
N ASP A 299 -13.12 11.03 -14.35
CA ASP A 299 -12.26 11.35 -15.50
C ASP A 299 -11.82 12.81 -15.50
N LEU A 300 -12.71 13.76 -15.13
CA LEU A 300 -12.35 15.18 -14.98
C LEU A 300 -11.29 15.39 -13.90
N ILE A 301 -11.44 14.75 -12.73
CA ILE A 301 -10.48 14.82 -11.62
C ILE A 301 -9.12 14.25 -12.08
N SER A 302 -9.14 13.10 -12.74
CA SER A 302 -7.92 12.49 -13.28
C SER A 302 -7.24 13.37 -14.32
N ARG A 303 -8.01 14.10 -15.13
CA ARG A 303 -7.48 15.05 -16.13
C ARG A 303 -6.91 16.32 -15.51
N SER A 304 -7.41 16.76 -14.37
CA SER A 304 -6.93 17.95 -13.65
C SER A 304 -5.72 17.67 -12.77
N SER A 305 -5.34 16.40 -12.58
CA SER A 305 -4.15 16.02 -11.81
C SER A 305 -2.87 16.51 -12.50
N THR A 306 -2.00 17.17 -11.75
CA THR A 306 -0.67 17.63 -12.22
C THR A 306 0.26 16.47 -12.61
N ASN A 307 0.03 15.28 -12.02
CA ASN A 307 0.86 14.07 -12.25
C ASN A 307 0.29 13.13 -13.33
N ARG A 308 -0.59 13.64 -14.21
CA ARG A 308 -1.24 12.80 -15.24
C ARG A 308 -0.25 12.15 -16.20
N ASN A 309 0.82 12.87 -16.56
CA ASN A 309 1.83 12.46 -17.54
C ASN A 309 3.15 12.03 -16.86
N ASP A 310 3.09 11.66 -15.58
CA ASP A 310 4.23 11.08 -14.87
C ASP A 310 4.42 9.63 -15.31
N TYR A 311 5.28 9.46 -16.34
CA TYR A 311 5.64 8.16 -16.89
C TYR A 311 6.99 7.73 -16.35
N GLN A 312 7.05 6.50 -15.87
CA GLN A 312 8.30 5.88 -15.46
C GLN A 312 9.11 5.52 -16.71
N ILE A 313 10.12 6.32 -17.05
CA ILE A 313 11.01 6.08 -18.18
C ILE A 313 12.14 5.18 -17.70
N GLU A 314 12.33 4.02 -18.35
CA GLU A 314 13.38 3.07 -17.99
C GLU A 314 14.73 3.49 -18.55
N GLU A 315 14.76 3.97 -19.79
CA GLU A 315 16.00 4.37 -20.49
C GLU A 315 15.71 5.46 -21.52
N THR A 316 16.66 6.36 -21.68
CA THR A 316 16.66 7.40 -22.73
C THR A 316 18.02 7.36 -23.41
N ILE A 317 18.06 7.23 -24.74
CA ILE A 317 19.25 7.28 -25.59
C ILE A 317 19.37 8.62 -26.29
#